data_6627ef71ccff19c8e00ccb96d99f1773
#
_entry.id   6627ef71ccff19c8e00ccb96d99f1773
#
_cell.length_a   1.000
_cell.length_b   1.000
_cell.length_c   1.000
_cell.angle_alpha   90.00
_cell.angle_beta   90.00
_cell.angle_gamma   90.00
#
_symmetry.space_group_name_H-M   'P 1'
#
loop_
_entity.id
_entity.type
_entity.pdbx_description
1 polymer ?
#
loop_
_entity_poly.entity_id
_entity_poly.type
_entity_poly.pdbx_seq_one_letter_code
_entity_poly.pdbx_strand_id
1 'polypeptide(L)'
;MALRRMDNVGIVVDDLKAAIAFFEELGLELEGESTVEGAWVDRTIGLEGVRSDIAMLRTPDGHSRLELSKFHTPPATAGEPNSPVNRLGMGRIMFAVDDIEGVLARLQSKGAKLMGEVTQYEDTYKLCYIRGPEGIIVALAEELS
;
A
#
# COMPACT_ATOMS: atom_id res chain seq x y z
N MET A 1 24.83 -14.84 2.96
CA MET A 1 23.43 -15.02 2.61
C MET A 1 23.11 -14.24 1.34
N ALA A 2 22.34 -14.83 0.45
CA ALA A 2 21.97 -14.18 -0.81
C ALA A 2 20.93 -13.07 -0.60
N LEU A 3 19.94 -13.31 0.26
CA LEU A 3 18.92 -12.33 0.56
C LEU A 3 19.44 -11.27 1.53
N ARG A 4 19.21 -10.00 1.22
CA ARG A 4 19.61 -8.90 2.10
C ARG A 4 18.42 -8.31 2.87
N ARG A 5 17.33 -8.03 2.16
CA ARG A 5 16.18 -7.36 2.76
C ARG A 5 14.99 -7.46 1.81
N MET A 6 13.81 -7.20 2.31
CA MET A 6 12.66 -6.95 1.46
C MET A 6 12.74 -5.50 1.00
N ASP A 7 12.86 -5.28 -0.32
CA ASP A 7 13.13 -3.95 -0.84
C ASP A 7 11.90 -3.06 -0.90
N ASN A 8 10.84 -3.57 -1.50
CA ASN A 8 9.58 -2.84 -1.55
C ASN A 8 8.40 -3.78 -1.82
N VAL A 9 7.20 -3.25 -1.62
CA VAL A 9 5.95 -3.87 -2.06
C VAL A 9 5.37 -3.01 -3.14
N GLY A 10 5.06 -3.61 -4.29
CA GLY A 10 4.49 -2.90 -5.43
C GLY A 10 2.96 -2.98 -5.43
N ILE A 11 2.32 -1.86 -5.69
CA ILE A 11 0.87 -1.76 -5.78
C ILE A 11 0.53 -1.00 -7.06
N VAL A 12 -0.28 -1.62 -7.90
CA VAL A 12 -0.79 -0.98 -9.11
C VAL A 12 -2.10 -0.27 -8.76
N VAL A 13 -2.18 1.02 -9.08
CA VAL A 13 -3.33 1.85 -8.76
C VAL A 13 -3.82 2.57 -10.01
N ASP A 14 -5.08 2.96 -10.00
CA ASP A 14 -5.65 3.70 -11.11
C ASP A 14 -5.50 5.21 -10.93
N ASP A 15 -5.63 5.68 -9.70
CA ASP A 15 -5.43 7.09 -9.34
C ASP A 15 -4.18 7.21 -8.46
N LEU A 16 -3.04 7.49 -9.10
CA LEU A 16 -1.76 7.56 -8.39
C LEU A 16 -1.75 8.69 -7.35
N LYS A 17 -2.30 9.84 -7.69
CA LYS A 17 -2.32 11.00 -6.80
C LYS A 17 -3.11 10.71 -5.52
N ALA A 18 -4.28 10.09 -5.67
CA ALA A 18 -5.10 9.72 -4.51
C ALA A 18 -4.41 8.65 -3.65
N ALA A 19 -3.75 7.69 -4.28
CA ALA A 19 -3.01 6.65 -3.56
C ALA A 19 -1.84 7.24 -2.78
N ILE A 20 -1.08 8.14 -3.38
CA ILE A 20 0.01 8.85 -2.68
C ILE A 20 -0.56 9.59 -1.47
N ALA A 21 -1.65 10.34 -1.64
CA ALA A 21 -2.26 11.09 -0.55
C ALA A 21 -2.72 10.18 0.60
N PHE A 22 -3.26 9.01 0.27
CA PHE A 22 -3.68 8.03 1.28
C PHE A 22 -2.49 7.56 2.12
N PHE A 23 -1.41 7.15 1.48
CA PHE A 23 -0.26 6.63 2.20
C PHE A 23 0.54 7.73 2.91
N GLU A 24 0.54 8.95 2.39
CA GLU A 24 1.10 10.09 3.11
C GLU A 24 0.31 10.38 4.39
N GLU A 25 -1.02 10.28 4.32
CA GLU A 25 -1.87 10.47 5.51
C GLU A 25 -1.61 9.39 6.56
N LEU A 26 -1.29 8.17 6.13
CA LEU A 26 -0.89 7.10 7.04
C LEU A 26 0.45 7.40 7.70
N GLY A 27 1.33 8.14 7.06
CA GLY A 27 2.62 8.53 7.60
C GLY A 27 3.82 8.18 6.74
N LEU A 28 3.62 7.59 5.56
CA LEU A 28 4.74 7.35 4.66
C LEU A 28 5.18 8.67 4.03
N GLU A 29 6.45 8.71 3.64
CA GLU A 29 7.07 9.87 3.04
C GLU A 29 7.36 9.59 1.57
N LEU A 30 6.97 10.50 0.69
CA LEU A 30 7.25 10.38 -0.73
C LEU A 30 8.75 10.63 -0.97
N GLU A 31 9.45 9.62 -1.50
CA GLU A 31 10.86 9.74 -1.84
C GLU A 31 11.08 10.31 -3.23
N GLY A 32 10.22 9.96 -4.17
CA GLY A 32 10.36 10.42 -5.54
C GLY A 32 9.30 9.85 -6.46
N GLU A 33 9.23 10.46 -7.63
CA GLU A 33 8.33 10.02 -8.70
C GLU A 33 9.10 9.99 -10.00
N SER A 34 8.74 9.07 -10.88
CA SER A 34 9.35 8.95 -12.20
C SER A 34 8.40 8.28 -13.16
N THR A 35 8.69 8.43 -14.44
CA THR A 35 8.00 7.68 -15.49
C THR A 35 8.98 6.67 -16.05
N VAL A 36 8.55 5.41 -16.18
CA VAL A 36 9.38 4.37 -16.78
C VAL A 36 8.77 3.94 -18.10
N GLU A 37 9.61 3.80 -19.10
CA GLU A 37 9.24 3.33 -20.44
C GLU A 37 10.49 2.87 -21.18
N GLY A 38 10.28 2.15 -22.29
CA GLY A 38 11.36 1.69 -23.14
C GLY A 38 11.56 0.18 -23.09
N ALA A 39 12.46 -0.28 -23.95
CA ALA A 39 12.70 -1.71 -24.13
C ALA A 39 13.17 -2.41 -22.85
N TRP A 40 13.90 -1.70 -22.01
CA TRP A 40 14.42 -2.31 -20.77
C TRP A 40 13.31 -2.68 -19.79
N VAL A 41 12.29 -1.81 -19.62
CA VAL A 41 11.18 -2.13 -18.73
C VAL A 41 10.28 -3.19 -19.35
N ASP A 42 10.05 -3.12 -20.67
CA ASP A 42 9.27 -4.16 -21.38
C ASP A 42 9.86 -5.54 -21.15
N ARG A 43 11.17 -5.67 -21.33
CA ARG A 43 11.85 -6.94 -21.11
C ARG A 43 11.84 -7.38 -19.66
N THR A 44 11.89 -6.44 -18.72
CA THR A 44 11.91 -6.75 -17.30
C THR A 44 10.58 -7.30 -16.82
N ILE A 45 9.47 -6.70 -17.21
CA ILE A 45 8.16 -7.07 -16.67
C ILE A 45 7.33 -7.94 -17.62
N GLY A 46 7.83 -8.17 -18.84
CA GLY A 46 7.16 -9.07 -19.77
C GLY A 46 5.93 -8.51 -20.46
N LEU A 47 5.87 -7.21 -20.63
CA LEU A 47 4.81 -6.52 -21.38
C LEU A 47 5.43 -5.74 -22.53
N GLU A 48 4.62 -5.31 -23.50
CA GLU A 48 5.08 -4.53 -24.62
C GLU A 48 4.53 -3.11 -24.57
N GLY A 49 5.38 -2.13 -24.91
CA GLY A 49 4.96 -0.74 -25.01
C GLY A 49 4.64 -0.12 -23.66
N VAL A 50 5.38 -0.49 -22.62
CA VAL A 50 5.10 -0.03 -21.26
C VAL A 50 5.42 1.45 -21.10
N ARG A 51 4.45 2.16 -20.49
CA ARG A 51 4.66 3.48 -19.93
C ARG A 51 3.90 3.55 -18.61
N SER A 52 4.62 3.76 -17.54
CA SER A 52 4.06 3.75 -16.19
C SER A 52 4.66 4.88 -15.36
N ASP A 53 3.79 5.56 -14.61
CA ASP A 53 4.26 6.51 -13.59
C ASP A 53 4.44 5.76 -12.28
N ILE A 54 5.55 6.02 -11.61
CA ILE A 54 5.91 5.34 -10.38
C ILE A 54 6.12 6.38 -9.28
N ALA A 55 5.62 6.07 -8.08
CA ALA A 55 5.92 6.84 -6.87
C ALA A 55 6.50 5.89 -5.83
N MET A 56 7.61 6.29 -5.25
CA MET A 56 8.25 5.52 -4.18
C MET A 56 8.02 6.24 -2.85
N LEU A 57 7.43 5.52 -1.89
CA LEU A 57 7.19 6.04 -0.56
C LEU A 57 7.92 5.16 0.46
N ARG A 58 8.38 5.77 1.54
CA ARG A 58 9.10 5.05 2.59
C ARG A 58 8.45 5.27 3.94
N THR A 59 8.64 4.29 4.84
CA THR A 59 8.26 4.46 6.25
C THR A 59 9.21 5.45 6.92
N PRO A 60 8.77 6.15 7.99
CA PRO A 60 9.61 7.15 8.66
C PRO A 60 10.94 6.61 9.19
N ASP A 61 10.98 5.32 9.56
CA ASP A 61 12.23 4.68 10.00
C ASP A 61 13.19 4.37 8.85
N GLY A 62 12.74 4.53 7.59
CA GLY A 62 13.57 4.30 6.42
C GLY A 62 13.77 2.84 6.04
N HIS A 63 13.13 1.90 6.74
CA HIS A 63 13.38 0.47 6.52
C HIS A 63 12.48 -0.19 5.49
N SER A 64 11.31 0.38 5.22
CA SER A 64 10.33 -0.23 4.31
C SER A 64 9.84 0.77 3.28
N ARG A 65 9.48 0.24 2.10
CA ARG A 65 9.02 1.07 0.98
C ARG A 65 7.82 0.46 0.30
N LEU A 66 6.99 1.33 -0.25
CA LEU A 66 5.95 0.98 -1.21
C LEU A 66 6.31 1.60 -2.55
N GLU A 67 6.09 0.85 -3.63
CA GLU A 67 6.17 1.39 -4.99
C GLU A 67 4.76 1.41 -5.56
N LEU A 68 4.23 2.60 -5.79
CA LEU A 68 2.92 2.76 -6.41
C LEU A 68 3.11 2.97 -7.91
N SER A 69 2.33 2.27 -8.73
CA SER A 69 2.45 2.34 -10.19
C SER A 69 1.10 2.64 -10.83
N LYS A 70 1.11 3.57 -11.78
CA LYS A 70 -0.03 3.82 -12.66
C LYS A 70 0.39 3.48 -14.08
N PHE A 71 -0.22 2.44 -14.66
CA PHE A 71 0.05 2.07 -16.05
C PHE A 71 -0.77 2.93 -17.00
N HIS A 72 -0.08 3.64 -17.90
CA HIS A 72 -0.72 4.35 -18.99
C HIS A 72 -0.87 3.42 -20.19
N THR A 73 0.18 2.65 -20.52
CA THR A 73 0.19 1.66 -21.59
C THR A 73 1.04 0.46 -21.16
N PRO A 74 0.59 -0.77 -21.38
CA PRO A 74 -0.84 -1.08 -21.57
C PRO A 74 -1.63 -0.70 -20.32
N PRO A 75 -2.94 -0.41 -20.45
CA PRO A 75 -3.73 -0.01 -19.29
C PRO A 75 -3.81 -1.15 -18.27
N ALA A 76 -3.94 -0.79 -17.01
CA ALA A 76 -4.07 -1.77 -15.94
C ALA A 76 -5.32 -2.62 -16.15
N THR A 77 -5.21 -3.90 -15.79
CA THR A 77 -6.37 -4.80 -15.79
C THR A 77 -7.13 -4.65 -14.47
N ALA A 78 -8.43 -4.94 -14.52
CA ALA A 78 -9.26 -4.81 -13.32
C ALA A 78 -8.83 -5.79 -12.24
N GLY A 79 -8.82 -5.30 -10.99
CA GLY A 79 -8.61 -6.13 -9.81
C GLY A 79 -9.93 -6.45 -9.12
N GLU A 80 -9.86 -6.93 -7.90
CA GLU A 80 -11.02 -7.25 -7.07
C GLU A 80 -11.06 -6.39 -5.81
N PRO A 81 -11.63 -5.18 -5.88
CA PRO A 81 -11.54 -4.23 -4.77
C PRO A 81 -12.30 -4.65 -3.51
N ASN A 82 -13.17 -5.67 -3.62
CA ASN A 82 -13.97 -6.13 -2.49
C ASN A 82 -13.64 -7.57 -2.09
N SER A 83 -12.47 -8.08 -2.46
CA SER A 83 -12.08 -9.45 -2.14
C SER A 83 -12.04 -9.67 -0.63
N PRO A 84 -12.46 -10.86 -0.14
CA PRO A 84 -12.45 -11.13 1.29
C PRO A 84 -11.02 -11.28 1.84
N VAL A 85 -10.88 -11.14 3.16
CA VAL A 85 -9.59 -11.21 3.84
C VAL A 85 -8.90 -12.56 3.68
N ASN A 86 -9.67 -13.61 3.43
CA ASN A 86 -9.14 -14.97 3.30
C ASN A 86 -8.95 -15.45 1.85
N ARG A 87 -8.94 -14.52 0.91
CA ARG A 87 -8.62 -14.83 -0.48
C ARG A 87 -7.18 -15.32 -0.58
N LEU A 88 -6.93 -16.32 -1.41
CA LEU A 88 -5.57 -16.80 -1.66
C LEU A 88 -4.71 -15.71 -2.29
N GLY A 89 -3.45 -15.67 -1.91
CA GLY A 89 -2.48 -14.70 -2.39
C GLY A 89 -2.08 -13.72 -1.31
N MET A 90 -1.65 -12.53 -1.73
CA MET A 90 -1.27 -11.49 -0.77
C MET A 90 -2.51 -11.05 0.02
N GLY A 91 -2.43 -11.19 1.35
CA GLY A 91 -3.56 -10.88 2.22
C GLY A 91 -3.66 -9.41 2.59
N ARG A 92 -2.54 -8.82 3.01
CA ARG A 92 -2.56 -7.45 3.52
C ARG A 92 -1.15 -6.90 3.69
N ILE A 93 -1.10 -5.59 3.92
CA ILE A 93 0.12 -4.92 4.39
C ILE A 93 -0.21 -4.36 5.76
N MET A 94 0.60 -4.66 6.77
CA MET A 94 0.38 -4.20 8.14
C MET A 94 1.39 -3.13 8.52
N PHE A 95 0.91 -2.08 9.17
CA PHE A 95 1.74 -1.01 9.69
C PHE A 95 1.54 -0.88 11.19
N ALA A 96 2.64 -0.71 11.91
CA ALA A 96 2.59 -0.34 13.33
C ALA A 96 2.37 1.16 13.43
N VAL A 97 1.42 1.57 14.24
CA VAL A 97 1.07 2.98 14.43
C VAL A 97 0.99 3.31 15.93
N ASP A 98 1.07 4.58 16.26
CA ASP A 98 0.96 5.00 17.64
C ASP A 98 -0.49 5.27 17.98
N ASP A 99 -1.28 5.97 17.45
CA ASP A 99 -2.66 6.30 17.80
C ASP A 99 -3.60 5.71 16.76
N ILE A 100 -3.99 4.45 16.96
CA ILE A 100 -4.76 3.72 15.96
C ILE A 100 -6.11 4.39 15.66
N GLU A 101 -6.80 4.90 16.68
CA GLU A 101 -8.10 5.57 16.46
C GLU A 101 -7.92 6.86 15.66
N GLY A 102 -6.88 7.63 15.96
CA GLY A 102 -6.59 8.86 15.22
C GLY A 102 -6.15 8.59 13.79
N VAL A 103 -5.30 7.59 13.59
CA VAL A 103 -4.87 7.18 12.24
C VAL A 103 -6.07 6.71 11.43
N LEU A 104 -6.90 5.85 12.03
CA LEU A 104 -8.11 5.34 11.37
C LEU A 104 -9.03 6.49 10.94
N ALA A 105 -9.29 7.45 11.81
CA ALA A 105 -10.16 8.58 11.50
C ALA A 105 -9.61 9.39 10.31
N ARG A 106 -8.30 9.65 10.29
CA ARG A 106 -7.68 10.38 9.18
C ARG A 106 -7.78 9.60 7.87
N LEU A 107 -7.55 8.29 7.92
CA LEU A 107 -7.63 7.46 6.71
C LEU A 107 -9.06 7.33 6.22
N GLN A 108 -10.04 7.29 7.12
CA GLN A 108 -11.45 7.29 6.73
C GLN A 108 -11.82 8.57 5.97
N SER A 109 -11.22 9.70 6.32
CA SER A 109 -11.43 10.95 5.59
C SER A 109 -10.84 10.90 4.16
N LYS A 110 -9.95 9.94 3.90
CA LYS A 110 -9.36 9.68 2.58
C LYS A 110 -10.01 8.48 1.89
N GLY A 111 -11.15 8.04 2.37
CA GLY A 111 -11.93 6.98 1.74
C GLY A 111 -11.71 5.57 2.25
N ALA A 112 -10.90 5.39 3.30
CA ALA A 112 -10.70 4.07 3.89
C ALA A 112 -12.00 3.55 4.51
N LYS A 113 -12.21 2.24 4.40
CA LYS A 113 -13.39 1.58 4.96
C LYS A 113 -12.95 0.54 5.97
N LEU A 114 -13.45 0.64 7.19
CA LEU A 114 -13.17 -0.33 8.24
C LEU A 114 -13.82 -1.68 7.90
N MET A 115 -13.03 -2.75 8.02
CA MET A 115 -13.49 -4.12 7.83
C MET A 115 -13.64 -4.77 9.20
N GLY A 116 -14.77 -5.02 9.69
CA GLY A 116 -14.93 -5.48 11.07
C GLY A 116 -14.77 -4.32 12.05
N GLU A 117 -14.04 -4.53 13.12
CA GLU A 117 -13.94 -3.58 14.23
C GLU A 117 -12.49 -3.32 14.62
N VAL A 118 -12.25 -2.20 15.31
CA VAL A 118 -11.01 -2.03 16.06
C VAL A 118 -11.13 -2.92 17.29
N THR A 119 -10.22 -3.87 17.45
CA THR A 119 -10.23 -4.81 18.58
C THR A 119 -8.97 -4.68 19.39
N GLN A 120 -9.05 -5.09 20.65
CA GLN A 120 -7.89 -5.11 21.52
C GLN A 120 -7.61 -6.56 21.92
N TYR A 121 -6.37 -6.99 21.71
CA TYR A 121 -5.93 -8.30 22.14
C TYR A 121 -5.19 -8.15 23.47
N GLU A 122 -5.85 -8.53 24.54
CA GLU A 122 -5.32 -8.42 25.91
C GLU A 122 -4.82 -7.00 26.18
N ASP A 123 -3.66 -6.87 26.88
CA ASP A 123 -3.02 -5.56 27.08
C ASP A 123 -1.85 -5.34 26.11
N THR A 124 -1.86 -6.04 24.97
CA THR A 124 -0.73 -6.10 24.05
C THR A 124 -0.91 -5.22 22.83
N TYR A 125 -2.04 -5.36 22.13
CA TYR A 125 -2.28 -4.68 20.87
C TYR A 125 -3.71 -4.20 20.73
N LYS A 126 -3.85 -3.10 19.97
CA LYS A 126 -5.10 -2.79 19.26
C LYS A 126 -4.88 -3.04 17.78
N LEU A 127 -5.87 -3.58 17.11
CA LEU A 127 -5.76 -4.01 15.71
C LEU A 127 -7.01 -3.62 14.93
N CYS A 128 -6.83 -3.25 13.68
CA CYS A 128 -7.95 -3.16 12.74
C CYS A 128 -7.47 -3.39 11.31
N TYR A 129 -8.41 -3.78 10.45
CA TYR A 129 -8.19 -3.94 9.02
C TYR A 129 -9.07 -2.93 8.29
N ILE A 130 -8.50 -2.27 7.28
CA ILE A 130 -9.22 -1.32 6.45
C ILE A 130 -8.96 -1.62 4.98
N ARG A 131 -9.86 -1.14 4.12
CA ARG A 131 -9.62 -1.13 2.68
C ARG A 131 -9.08 0.23 2.28
N GLY A 132 -7.93 0.21 1.62
CA GLY A 132 -7.28 1.39 1.07
C GLY A 132 -7.51 1.52 -0.43
N PRO A 133 -6.59 2.18 -1.15
CA PRO A 133 -6.67 2.33 -2.60
C PRO A 133 -6.83 0.99 -3.29
N GLU A 134 -7.68 0.93 -4.30
CA GLU A 134 -7.99 -0.29 -5.07
C GLU A 134 -8.54 -1.43 -4.21
N GLY A 135 -9.01 -1.12 -3.01
CA GLY A 135 -9.54 -2.12 -2.09
C GLY A 135 -8.49 -2.98 -1.40
N ILE A 136 -7.21 -2.64 -1.50
CA ILE A 136 -6.18 -3.43 -0.81
C ILE A 136 -6.41 -3.38 0.69
N ILE A 137 -6.09 -4.48 1.35
CA ILE A 137 -6.27 -4.57 2.79
C ILE A 137 -5.02 -4.03 3.48
N VAL A 138 -5.21 -2.98 4.26
CA VAL A 138 -4.19 -2.38 5.10
C VAL A 138 -4.57 -2.67 6.55
N ALA A 139 -3.66 -3.26 7.30
CA ALA A 139 -3.87 -3.51 8.72
C ALA A 139 -3.07 -2.52 9.54
N LEU A 140 -3.65 -2.09 10.64
CA LEU A 140 -3.03 -1.20 11.59
C LEU A 140 -2.90 -1.91 12.92
N ALA A 141 -1.74 -1.75 13.56
CA ALA A 141 -1.47 -2.32 14.87
C ALA A 141 -0.85 -1.26 15.77
N GLU A 142 -1.41 -1.09 16.96
CA GLU A 142 -0.85 -0.23 17.99
C GLU A 142 -0.40 -1.09 19.16
N GLU A 143 0.87 -1.01 19.53
CA GLU A 143 1.39 -1.68 20.72
C GLU A 143 0.96 -0.89 21.95
N LEU A 144 0.45 -1.57 22.96
CA LEU A 144 -0.07 -0.92 24.18
C LEU A 144 0.93 -0.84 25.33
N SER A 145 2.06 -1.53 25.19
CA SER A 145 3.05 -1.50 26.28
C SER A 145 4.45 -1.81 25.79
#